data_e8b898250096d7a2ccf72b77cda273cf
#
_entry.id   e8b898250096d7a2ccf72b77cda273cf
#
_cell.length_a   1.000
_cell.length_b   1.000
_cell.length_c   1.000
_cell.angle_alpha   90.00
_cell.angle_beta   90.00
_cell.angle_gamma   90.00
#
_symmetry.space_group_name_H-M   'P 1'
#
loop_
_entity.id
_entity.type
_entity.pdbx_description
1 polymer ?
#
loop_
_entity_poly.entity_id
_entity_poly.type
_entity_poly.pdbx_seq_one_letter_code
_entity_poly.pdbx_strand_id
1 'polypeptide(L)'
;MISEFFYQIANLKTIQRSGWKSKLNLSDSESVAEHTYMMSVMAMVLSDIKNLNTEKIIKMSLLHDWAESKIGDFMPGEVTNEEKSMLEDKAMAEILSILPDKIQNDYQNIWNDYSNNISLESKFVHQLDKLEMVLQAKIYEKDVGYEKIKPFLTSSVDLITDADLKKILTEIIQ
;
A
#
# COMPACT_ATOMS: atom_id res chain seq x y z
N MET A 1 4.97 -19.10 -16.76
CA MET A 1 3.55 -19.62 -16.73
C MET A 1 2.75 -18.75 -15.76
N ILE A 2 1.44 -18.59 -15.97
CA ILE A 2 0.61 -17.73 -15.08
C ILE A 2 0.62 -18.19 -13.60
N SER A 3 0.78 -19.48 -13.34
CA SER A 3 0.93 -20.01 -11.98
C SER A 3 2.17 -19.47 -11.27
N GLU A 4 3.26 -19.24 -12.00
CA GLU A 4 4.49 -18.63 -11.47
C GLU A 4 4.24 -17.21 -10.94
N PHE A 5 3.45 -16.41 -11.69
CA PHE A 5 3.01 -15.10 -11.22
C PHE A 5 2.22 -15.21 -9.89
N PHE A 6 1.26 -16.16 -9.79
CA PHE A 6 0.50 -16.29 -8.55
C PHE A 6 1.35 -16.76 -7.36
N TYR A 7 2.33 -17.64 -7.58
CA TYR A 7 3.28 -18.01 -6.53
C TYR A 7 4.15 -16.82 -6.10
N GLN A 8 4.59 -15.99 -7.06
CA GLN A 8 5.35 -14.78 -6.75
C GLN A 8 4.54 -13.82 -5.87
N ILE A 9 3.30 -13.49 -6.26
CA ILE A 9 2.45 -12.58 -5.48
C ILE A 9 2.05 -13.20 -4.13
N ALA A 10 1.90 -14.53 -4.05
CA ALA A 10 1.58 -15.20 -2.79
C ALA A 10 2.65 -15.00 -1.69
N ASN A 11 3.90 -14.63 -2.05
CA ASN A 11 4.94 -14.29 -1.08
C ASN A 11 4.54 -13.11 -0.17
N LEU A 12 3.71 -12.19 -0.64
CA LEU A 12 3.20 -11.07 0.17
C LEU A 12 2.49 -11.52 1.45
N LYS A 13 1.97 -12.74 1.48
CA LYS A 13 1.34 -13.33 2.68
C LYS A 13 2.34 -13.63 3.81
N THR A 14 3.63 -13.74 3.49
CA THR A 14 4.68 -14.08 4.45
C THR A 14 5.59 -12.89 4.77
N ILE A 15 5.45 -11.80 4.04
CA ILE A 15 6.21 -10.56 4.25
C ILE A 15 5.42 -9.70 5.23
N GLN A 16 5.94 -9.56 6.44
CA GLN A 16 5.36 -8.66 7.44
C GLN A 16 5.73 -7.21 7.15
N ARG A 17 4.83 -6.29 7.45
CA ARG A 17 5.08 -4.85 7.37
C ARG A 17 6.19 -4.46 8.36
N SER A 18 7.36 -4.11 7.82
CA SER A 18 8.60 -3.88 8.57
C SER A 18 8.48 -2.80 9.63
N GLY A 19 7.67 -1.77 9.37
CA GLY A 19 7.42 -0.67 10.30
C GLY A 19 6.82 -1.12 11.63
N TRP A 20 5.87 -2.05 11.62
CA TRP A 20 5.24 -2.57 12.83
C TRP A 20 6.20 -3.41 13.65
N LYS A 21 6.89 -4.32 12.99
CA LYS A 21 7.87 -5.20 13.64
C LYS A 21 8.96 -4.41 14.35
N SER A 22 9.57 -3.44 13.67
CA SER A 22 10.73 -2.73 14.18
C SER A 22 10.40 -1.65 15.20
N LYS A 23 9.33 -0.86 14.99
CA LYS A 23 8.98 0.27 15.85
C LYS A 23 8.07 -0.13 17.02
N LEU A 24 7.19 -1.12 16.82
CA LEU A 24 6.26 -1.57 17.84
C LEU A 24 6.72 -2.86 18.55
N ASN A 25 7.73 -3.54 18.00
CA ASN A 25 8.21 -4.84 18.49
C ASN A 25 7.12 -5.91 18.52
N LEU A 26 6.22 -5.87 17.52
CA LEU A 26 5.16 -6.86 17.35
C LEU A 26 5.75 -8.09 16.63
N SER A 27 5.59 -9.26 17.24
CA SER A 27 5.99 -10.54 16.65
C SER A 27 5.00 -11.03 15.61
N ASP A 28 3.74 -10.65 15.76
CA ASP A 28 2.62 -11.01 14.89
C ASP A 28 1.99 -9.72 14.36
N SER A 29 2.67 -9.11 13.38
CA SER A 29 2.16 -7.93 12.68
C SER A 29 1.55 -8.34 11.34
N GLU A 30 0.67 -7.50 10.81
CA GLU A 30 0.07 -7.73 9.51
C GLU A 30 1.12 -7.99 8.43
N SER A 31 0.76 -8.83 7.48
CA SER A 31 1.50 -9.01 6.23
C SER A 31 1.15 -7.91 5.23
N VAL A 32 2.03 -7.74 4.22
CA VAL A 32 1.75 -6.85 3.08
C VAL A 32 0.45 -7.24 2.37
N ALA A 33 0.13 -8.54 2.31
CA ALA A 33 -1.12 -9.00 1.71
C ALA A 33 -2.36 -8.59 2.51
N GLU A 34 -2.30 -8.59 3.85
CA GLU A 34 -3.41 -8.16 4.72
C GLU A 34 -3.63 -6.66 4.61
N HIS A 35 -2.56 -5.86 4.66
CA HIS A 35 -2.59 -4.43 4.34
C HIS A 35 -3.24 -4.15 2.98
N THR A 36 -2.73 -4.78 1.92
CA THR A 36 -3.25 -4.61 0.56
C THR A 36 -4.73 -4.98 0.46
N TYR A 37 -5.17 -6.04 1.14
CA TYR A 37 -6.58 -6.42 1.18
C TYR A 37 -7.44 -5.32 1.82
N MET A 38 -7.08 -4.86 3.04
CA MET A 38 -7.86 -3.84 3.73
C MET A 38 -7.88 -2.52 2.96
N MET A 39 -6.74 -2.09 2.45
CA MET A 39 -6.63 -0.92 1.58
C MET A 39 -7.53 -1.04 0.33
N SER A 40 -7.60 -2.22 -0.30
CA SER A 40 -8.46 -2.45 -1.47
C SER A 40 -9.95 -2.39 -1.13
N VAL A 41 -10.36 -2.83 0.08
CA VAL A 41 -11.74 -2.67 0.57
C VAL A 41 -12.08 -1.19 0.73
N MET A 42 -11.18 -0.41 1.36
CA MET A 42 -11.35 1.05 1.49
C MET A 42 -11.41 1.72 0.11
N ALA A 43 -10.52 1.33 -0.80
CA ALA A 43 -10.44 1.83 -2.17
C ALA A 43 -11.75 1.61 -2.93
N MET A 44 -12.30 0.41 -2.87
CA MET A 44 -13.58 0.05 -3.50
C MET A 44 -14.73 0.94 -3.01
N VAL A 45 -14.92 0.98 -1.69
CA VAL A 45 -16.06 1.68 -1.09
C VAL A 45 -15.95 3.20 -1.29
N LEU A 46 -14.77 3.78 -1.03
CA LEU A 46 -14.59 5.22 -1.06
C LEU A 46 -14.53 5.77 -2.49
N SER A 47 -14.03 5.00 -3.46
CA SER A 47 -14.08 5.42 -4.86
C SER A 47 -15.51 5.44 -5.41
N ASP A 48 -16.36 4.49 -5.03
CA ASP A 48 -17.79 4.47 -5.40
C ASP A 48 -18.52 5.68 -4.79
N ILE A 49 -18.31 5.98 -3.51
CA ILE A 49 -18.87 7.15 -2.84
C ILE A 49 -18.46 8.46 -3.55
N LYS A 50 -17.21 8.53 -4.02
CA LYS A 50 -16.65 9.72 -4.68
C LYS A 50 -16.90 9.77 -6.19
N ASN A 51 -17.53 8.76 -6.78
CA ASN A 51 -17.71 8.62 -8.23
C ASN A 51 -16.38 8.72 -9.02
N LEU A 52 -15.30 8.12 -8.48
CA LEU A 52 -14.02 7.97 -9.15
C LEU A 52 -13.99 6.70 -10.00
N ASN A 53 -12.91 6.47 -10.74
CA ASN A 53 -12.72 5.23 -11.49
C ASN A 53 -12.38 4.07 -10.56
N THR A 54 -13.39 3.42 -10.00
CA THR A 54 -13.27 2.34 -9.02
C THR A 54 -12.45 1.16 -9.56
N GLU A 55 -12.64 0.78 -10.83
CA GLU A 55 -11.87 -0.31 -11.44
C GLU A 55 -10.36 -0.02 -11.41
N LYS A 56 -9.98 1.18 -11.85
CA LYS A 56 -8.58 1.62 -11.87
C LYS A 56 -7.99 1.70 -10.46
N ILE A 57 -8.74 2.27 -9.52
CA ILE A 57 -8.34 2.44 -8.12
C ILE A 57 -8.12 1.08 -7.45
N ILE A 58 -9.02 0.11 -7.63
CA ILE A 58 -8.87 -1.24 -7.07
C ILE A 58 -7.65 -1.94 -7.67
N LYS A 59 -7.48 -1.91 -9.00
CA LYS A 59 -6.31 -2.49 -9.65
C LYS A 59 -5.02 -1.89 -9.12
N MET A 60 -4.97 -0.57 -8.99
CA MET A 60 -3.82 0.16 -8.45
C MET A 60 -3.54 -0.21 -6.99
N SER A 61 -4.58 -0.25 -6.14
CA SER A 61 -4.44 -0.65 -4.74
C SER A 61 -3.96 -2.09 -4.58
N LEU A 62 -4.40 -3.01 -5.45
CA LEU A 62 -3.93 -4.40 -5.42
C LEU A 62 -2.49 -4.56 -5.86
N LEU A 63 -2.01 -3.75 -6.82
CA LEU A 63 -0.68 -3.92 -7.40
C LEU A 63 0.41 -3.05 -6.76
N HIS A 64 0.04 -2.04 -5.94
CA HIS A 64 0.97 -1.03 -5.47
C HIS A 64 2.20 -1.60 -4.73
N ASP A 65 2.04 -2.70 -4.01
CA ASP A 65 3.08 -3.39 -3.24
C ASP A 65 3.54 -4.72 -3.88
N TRP A 66 3.20 -5.02 -5.16
CA TRP A 66 3.64 -6.27 -5.78
C TRP A 66 5.15 -6.41 -5.82
N ALA A 67 5.88 -5.31 -6.02
CA ALA A 67 7.34 -5.30 -5.99
C ALA A 67 7.90 -5.94 -4.72
N GLU A 68 7.26 -5.68 -3.57
CA GLU A 68 7.69 -6.19 -2.27
C GLU A 68 7.69 -7.73 -2.20
N SER A 69 6.91 -8.41 -3.06
CA SER A 69 6.96 -9.87 -3.16
C SER A 69 8.35 -10.41 -3.56
N LYS A 70 9.21 -9.56 -4.14
CA LYS A 70 10.59 -9.89 -4.54
C LYS A 70 11.65 -9.23 -3.66
N ILE A 71 11.43 -7.99 -3.28
CA ILE A 71 12.44 -7.17 -2.60
C ILE A 71 12.18 -6.99 -1.10
N GLY A 72 11.01 -7.42 -0.60
CA GLY A 72 10.58 -7.20 0.77
C GLY A 72 10.03 -5.78 1.01
N ASP A 73 9.46 -5.57 2.19
CA ASP A 73 9.01 -4.26 2.66
C ASP A 73 10.18 -3.52 3.32
N PHE A 74 10.61 -2.40 2.74
CA PHE A 74 11.66 -1.55 3.27
C PHE A 74 11.14 -0.56 4.30
N MET A 75 11.85 -0.47 5.41
CA MET A 75 11.59 0.60 6.38
C MET A 75 12.04 1.97 5.85
N PRO A 76 11.33 3.05 6.25
CA PRO A 76 11.81 4.41 5.99
C PRO A 76 13.23 4.62 6.52
N GLY A 77 14.16 5.01 5.62
CA GLY A 77 15.56 5.25 5.93
C GLY A 77 16.49 4.04 5.79
N GLU A 78 15.96 2.86 5.42
CA GLU A 78 16.77 1.67 5.14
C GLU A 78 17.48 1.77 3.79
N VAL A 79 16.81 2.38 2.83
CA VAL A 79 17.33 2.76 1.51
C VAL A 79 16.90 4.19 1.18
N THR A 80 17.56 4.86 0.26
CA THR A 80 17.10 6.17 -0.25
C THR A 80 15.81 6.03 -1.07
N ASN A 81 15.05 7.10 -1.22
CA ASN A 81 13.83 7.07 -2.03
C ASN A 81 14.12 6.72 -3.51
N GLU A 82 15.24 7.21 -4.04
CA GLU A 82 15.70 6.91 -5.40
C GLU A 82 16.07 5.43 -5.54
N GLU A 83 16.81 4.87 -4.60
CA GLU A 83 17.16 3.45 -4.59
C GLU A 83 15.92 2.58 -4.46
N LYS A 84 14.98 2.93 -3.56
CA LYS A 84 13.71 2.21 -3.40
C LYS A 84 12.93 2.20 -4.72
N SER A 85 12.74 3.36 -5.35
CA SER A 85 12.03 3.47 -6.61
C SER A 85 12.67 2.62 -7.72
N MET A 86 13.99 2.64 -7.85
CA MET A 86 14.71 1.81 -8.83
C MET A 86 14.54 0.31 -8.59
N LEU A 87 14.56 -0.12 -7.32
CA LEU A 87 14.37 -1.52 -6.95
C LEU A 87 12.94 -1.98 -7.23
N GLU A 88 11.94 -1.15 -6.87
CA GLU A 88 10.53 -1.41 -7.13
C GLU A 88 10.23 -1.49 -8.63
N ASP A 89 10.71 -0.53 -9.43
CA ASP A 89 10.50 -0.52 -10.89
C ASP A 89 11.11 -1.76 -11.54
N LYS A 90 12.31 -2.15 -11.13
CA LYS A 90 12.97 -3.36 -11.63
C LYS A 90 12.18 -4.62 -11.24
N ALA A 91 11.76 -4.73 -9.98
CA ALA A 91 10.97 -5.86 -9.50
C ALA A 91 9.63 -5.96 -10.23
N MET A 92 8.93 -4.82 -10.41
CA MET A 92 7.68 -4.77 -11.18
C MET A 92 7.86 -5.19 -12.63
N ALA A 93 8.89 -4.71 -13.32
CA ALA A 93 9.17 -5.13 -14.71
C ALA A 93 9.35 -6.65 -14.80
N GLU A 94 10.08 -7.26 -13.87
CA GLU A 94 10.27 -8.70 -13.80
C GLU A 94 8.95 -9.45 -13.49
N ILE A 95 8.13 -8.97 -12.56
CA ILE A 95 6.84 -9.56 -12.20
C ILE A 95 5.87 -9.49 -13.38
N LEU A 96 5.76 -8.33 -14.00
CA LEU A 96 4.86 -8.11 -15.13
C LEU A 96 5.26 -8.93 -16.36
N SER A 97 6.56 -9.22 -16.55
CA SER A 97 7.05 -10.07 -17.66
C SER A 97 6.53 -11.51 -17.61
N ILE A 98 6.05 -11.97 -16.46
CA ILE A 98 5.45 -13.31 -16.28
C ILE A 98 4.00 -13.34 -16.78
N LEU A 99 3.33 -12.18 -16.86
CA LEU A 99 1.96 -12.06 -17.32
C LEU A 99 1.85 -12.28 -18.85
N PRO A 100 0.67 -12.72 -19.34
CA PRO A 100 0.43 -12.76 -20.79
C PRO A 100 0.56 -11.37 -21.44
N ASP A 101 1.22 -11.29 -22.62
CA ASP A 101 1.50 -10.04 -23.34
C ASP A 101 0.28 -9.12 -23.48
N LYS A 102 -0.90 -9.73 -23.71
CA LYS A 102 -2.16 -8.99 -23.91
C LYS A 102 -2.58 -8.09 -22.73
N ILE A 103 -2.04 -8.33 -21.52
CA ILE A 103 -2.39 -7.55 -20.31
C ILE A 103 -1.19 -6.82 -19.70
N GLN A 104 0.04 -7.13 -20.12
CA GLN A 104 1.24 -6.52 -19.56
C GLN A 104 1.22 -4.99 -19.63
N ASN A 105 0.88 -4.45 -20.82
CA ASN A 105 0.86 -3.00 -21.02
C ASN A 105 -0.16 -2.28 -20.13
N ASP A 106 -1.33 -2.88 -19.88
CA ASP A 106 -2.35 -2.27 -19.02
C ASP A 106 -1.86 -2.20 -17.56
N TYR A 107 -1.26 -3.28 -17.06
CA TYR A 107 -0.69 -3.30 -15.71
C TYR A 107 0.53 -2.40 -15.57
N GLN A 108 1.40 -2.34 -16.60
CA GLN A 108 2.53 -1.41 -16.62
C GLN A 108 2.08 0.04 -16.59
N ASN A 109 1.02 0.39 -17.32
CA ASN A 109 0.45 1.75 -17.30
C ASN A 109 -0.13 2.11 -15.92
N ILE A 110 -0.78 1.16 -15.24
CA ILE A 110 -1.29 1.38 -13.88
C ILE A 110 -0.12 1.58 -12.90
N TRP A 111 0.93 0.77 -13.00
CA TRP A 111 2.14 0.93 -12.20
C TRP A 111 2.81 2.29 -12.42
N ASN A 112 3.02 2.68 -13.68
CA ASN A 112 3.63 3.95 -14.02
C ASN A 112 2.82 5.14 -13.51
N ASP A 113 1.49 5.06 -13.56
CA ASP A 113 0.61 6.09 -13.01
C ASP A 113 0.74 6.19 -11.49
N TYR A 114 0.76 5.03 -10.80
CA TYR A 114 0.95 4.97 -9.35
C TYR A 114 2.32 5.49 -8.95
N SER A 115 3.39 4.92 -9.47
CA SER A 115 4.78 5.23 -9.06
C SER A 115 5.15 6.69 -9.31
N ASN A 116 4.60 7.31 -10.37
CA ASN A 116 4.81 8.73 -10.69
C ASN A 116 3.73 9.68 -10.15
N ASN A 117 2.74 9.16 -9.40
CA ASN A 117 1.68 9.94 -8.76
C ASN A 117 0.97 10.92 -9.73
N ILE A 118 0.58 10.43 -10.93
CA ILE A 118 0.13 11.28 -12.04
C ILE A 118 -1.35 11.65 -11.91
N SER A 119 -2.23 10.63 -11.89
CA SER A 119 -3.68 10.83 -11.96
C SER A 119 -4.32 11.19 -10.61
N LEU A 120 -5.59 11.58 -10.64
CA LEU A 120 -6.38 11.75 -9.42
C LEU A 120 -6.53 10.44 -8.67
N GLU A 121 -6.68 9.33 -9.41
CA GLU A 121 -6.78 8.00 -8.83
C GLU A 121 -5.49 7.61 -8.10
N SER A 122 -4.31 7.87 -8.69
CA SER A 122 -3.05 7.55 -8.02
C SER A 122 -2.84 8.37 -6.75
N LYS A 123 -3.14 9.68 -6.80
CA LYS A 123 -3.10 10.56 -5.61
C LYS A 123 -4.07 10.11 -4.52
N PHE A 124 -5.21 9.57 -4.92
CA PHE A 124 -6.19 9.02 -3.99
C PHE A 124 -5.68 7.71 -3.35
N VAL A 125 -5.10 6.81 -4.15
CA VAL A 125 -4.54 5.53 -3.67
C VAL A 125 -3.39 5.77 -2.69
N HIS A 126 -2.48 6.72 -2.97
CA HIS A 126 -1.42 7.10 -2.02
C HIS A 126 -1.96 7.59 -0.66
N GLN A 127 -3.07 8.33 -0.67
CA GLN A 127 -3.70 8.77 0.58
C GLN A 127 -4.43 7.64 1.30
N LEU A 128 -5.01 6.68 0.56
CA LEU A 128 -5.62 5.50 1.15
C LEU A 128 -4.59 4.60 1.85
N ASP A 129 -3.39 4.43 1.28
CA ASP A 129 -2.28 3.73 1.93
C ASP A 129 -1.96 4.35 3.31
N LYS A 130 -1.92 5.69 3.39
CA LYS A 130 -1.68 6.37 4.66
C LYS A 130 -2.85 6.25 5.63
N LEU A 131 -4.08 6.28 5.13
CA LEU A 131 -5.28 6.14 5.96
C LEU A 131 -5.40 4.71 6.52
N GLU A 132 -5.08 3.70 5.71
CA GLU A 132 -5.04 2.31 6.15
C GLU A 132 -3.98 2.10 7.24
N MET A 133 -2.78 2.63 7.07
CA MET A 133 -1.73 2.59 8.09
C MET A 133 -2.17 3.23 9.41
N VAL A 134 -2.94 4.33 9.38
CA VAL A 134 -3.50 4.96 10.61
C VAL A 134 -4.54 4.05 11.25
N LEU A 135 -5.41 3.44 10.47
CA LEU A 135 -6.42 2.49 10.98
C LEU A 135 -5.74 1.32 11.66
N GLN A 136 -4.73 0.72 11.04
CA GLN A 136 -3.98 -0.40 11.60
C GLN A 136 -3.20 0.00 12.87
N ALA A 137 -2.62 1.20 12.90
CA ALA A 137 -1.99 1.74 14.11
C ALA A 137 -2.98 1.82 15.27
N LYS A 138 -4.21 2.29 15.02
CA LYS A 138 -5.27 2.34 16.04
C LYS A 138 -5.73 0.95 16.49
N ILE A 139 -5.74 -0.03 15.61
CA ILE A 139 -6.01 -1.42 15.99
C ILE A 139 -4.94 -1.95 16.96
N TYR A 140 -3.67 -1.62 16.72
CA TYR A 140 -2.56 -2.02 17.59
C TYR A 140 -2.45 -1.20 18.89
N GLU A 141 -3.11 -0.05 19.01
CA GLU A 141 -3.03 0.82 20.20
C GLU A 141 -3.34 0.07 21.50
N LYS A 142 -4.31 -0.83 21.47
CA LYS A 142 -4.70 -1.65 22.63
C LYS A 142 -3.57 -2.55 23.17
N ASP A 143 -2.65 -2.96 22.28
CA ASP A 143 -1.58 -3.90 22.62
C ASP A 143 -0.27 -3.18 22.98
N VAL A 144 -0.01 -2.02 22.35
CA VAL A 144 1.27 -1.31 22.49
C VAL A 144 1.17 0.05 23.20
N GLY A 145 -0.03 0.63 23.27
CA GLY A 145 -0.30 1.95 23.86
C GLY A 145 -0.10 3.12 22.88
N TYR A 146 -0.79 4.23 23.18
CA TYR A 146 -0.87 5.42 22.33
C TYR A 146 0.50 6.02 21.95
N GLU A 147 1.40 6.16 22.92
CA GLU A 147 2.71 6.79 22.68
C GLU A 147 3.54 6.07 21.62
N LYS A 148 3.39 4.76 21.48
CA LYS A 148 4.10 4.00 20.46
C LYS A 148 3.49 4.16 19.07
N ILE A 149 2.17 4.30 18.96
CA ILE A 149 1.50 4.48 17.65
C ILE A 149 1.53 5.94 17.18
N LYS A 150 1.67 6.91 18.08
CA LYS A 150 1.64 8.34 17.79
C LYS A 150 2.52 8.77 16.61
N PRO A 151 3.76 8.27 16.43
CA PRO A 151 4.58 8.62 15.26
C PRO A 151 3.94 8.25 13.92
N PHE A 152 3.21 7.12 13.85
CA PHE A 152 2.49 6.70 12.64
C PHE A 152 1.32 7.62 12.35
N LEU A 153 0.55 8.01 13.38
CA LEU A 153 -0.55 8.96 13.24
C LEU A 153 -0.04 10.30 12.74
N THR A 154 1.00 10.84 13.38
CA THR A 154 1.56 12.17 13.05
C THR A 154 2.12 12.21 11.63
N SER A 155 2.86 11.18 11.20
CA SER A 155 3.45 11.13 9.86
C SER A 155 2.43 11.08 8.72
N SER A 156 1.19 10.68 9.01
CA SER A 156 0.14 10.50 7.98
C SER A 156 -0.79 11.70 7.85
N VAL A 157 -0.98 12.48 8.92
CA VAL A 157 -1.96 13.58 8.96
C VAL A 157 -1.75 14.60 7.83
N ASP A 158 -0.50 15.01 7.60
CA ASP A 158 -0.18 16.02 6.57
C ASP A 158 -0.22 15.46 5.15
N LEU A 159 -0.12 14.14 4.99
CA LEU A 159 -0.13 13.47 3.70
C LEU A 159 -1.55 13.22 3.16
N ILE A 160 -2.55 13.20 4.03
CA ILE A 160 -3.95 13.06 3.65
C ILE A 160 -4.53 14.46 3.44
N THR A 161 -4.76 14.83 2.17
CA THR A 161 -5.23 16.17 1.77
C THR A 161 -6.68 16.18 1.31
N ASP A 162 -7.23 15.04 0.87
CA ASP A 162 -8.63 14.88 0.47
C ASP A 162 -9.57 15.14 1.67
N ALA A 163 -10.59 15.96 1.47
CA ALA A 163 -11.48 16.43 2.55
C ALA A 163 -12.30 15.30 3.19
N ASP A 164 -12.71 14.29 2.40
CA ASP A 164 -13.50 13.17 2.91
C ASP A 164 -12.60 12.17 3.64
N LEU A 165 -11.40 11.91 3.13
CA LEU A 165 -10.41 11.10 3.84
C LEU A 165 -9.97 11.76 5.16
N LYS A 166 -9.87 13.09 5.22
CA LYS A 166 -9.61 13.82 6.48
C LYS A 166 -10.71 13.64 7.53
N LYS A 167 -11.97 13.59 7.11
CA LYS A 167 -13.07 13.30 8.04
C LYS A 167 -12.94 11.90 8.63
N ILE A 168 -12.72 10.90 7.75
CA ILE A 168 -12.52 9.51 8.18
C ILE A 168 -11.29 9.38 9.09
N LEU A 169 -10.18 10.03 8.74
CA LEU A 169 -8.98 10.10 9.57
C LEU A 169 -9.30 10.63 10.97
N THR A 170 -10.08 11.72 11.05
CA THR A 170 -10.50 12.31 12.33
C THR A 170 -11.34 11.33 13.16
N GLU A 171 -12.26 10.61 12.53
CA GLU A 171 -13.09 9.58 13.18
C GLU A 171 -12.24 8.40 13.69
N ILE A 172 -11.22 7.99 12.94
CA ILE A 172 -10.32 6.90 13.35
C ILE A 172 -9.44 7.31 14.55
N ILE A 173 -8.98 8.57 14.60
CA ILE A 173 -8.05 9.03 15.64
C ILE A 173 -8.77 9.32 16.97
N GLN A 174 -10.06 9.67 16.95
CA GLN A 174 -10.87 9.91 18.15
C GLN A 174 -11.05 8.63 18.98
#